data_44765223083fde7989c0751111bf9029
#
_entry.id   44765223083fde7989c0751111bf9029
#
_cell.length_a   1.000
_cell.length_b   1.000
_cell.length_c   1.000
_cell.angle_alpha   90.00
_cell.angle_beta   90.00
_cell.angle_gamma   90.00
#
_symmetry.space_group_name_H-M   'P 1'
#
loop_
_entity.id
_entity.type
_entity.pdbx_description
1 polymer ?
#
loop_
_entity_poly.entity_id
_entity_poly.type
_entity_poly.pdbx_seq_one_letter_code
_entity_poly.pdbx_strand_id
1 'polypeptide(L)'
;MDSKIIYTFSLLVKIFIFNLFLFARTFTGLSIFGYRLGEYLIAGALVLLIVFTLLIPIYKKKYLLDEKKLNFFLVLLIFSFLIINFLNNVSFTDEFIYKTSSYIWSYGGLVVGYYFLSDKLFKIYNEDFYLSFLGLFIIYMFSTRGISENLQNFILNYTDKFEYPKGSDILLAFIFIFYIFLRQKQFSQTSLNILLIFGALYSPLLMVKSRSAFISFLLFSLLTLPEFRKNIFKLNKYFYSTIILSLVIFFLSTSWVVSRDIQIDDDIGNDLKFAITSRYSTINDNVYEKEVLKLKLFYFEDGRIFSSDGNLNWRLQIWQDIFTDMAEANNLLFGYGYQDIIPAMDSDQRYGQDGQNINVHNYLMHILSRGGLLSIFLCFMIYYLLFKRFQSNYITRDYMLIIIPLLFNSLFDPSMENAHYPIIIFLMIGLALNNRIIQKGENIIL
;
A
#
# COMPACT_ATOMS: atom_id res chain seq x y z
N MET A 1 -28.12 16.83 17.98
CA MET A 1 -28.07 16.34 16.59
C MET A 1 -28.88 15.04 16.55
N ASP A 2 -29.84 14.92 15.66
CA ASP A 2 -30.79 13.81 15.63
C ASP A 2 -30.01 12.50 15.35
N SER A 3 -30.29 11.43 16.12
CA SER A 3 -29.60 10.13 16.02
C SER A 3 -29.66 9.56 14.60
N LYS A 4 -30.73 9.85 13.87
CA LYS A 4 -30.95 9.45 12.49
C LYS A 4 -29.98 10.16 11.52
N ILE A 5 -29.70 11.46 11.76
CA ILE A 5 -28.75 12.24 10.94
C ILE A 5 -27.33 11.72 11.14
N ILE A 6 -26.92 11.41 12.38
CA ILE A 6 -25.61 10.83 12.70
C ILE A 6 -25.44 9.47 12.03
N TYR A 7 -26.47 8.64 12.08
CA TYR A 7 -26.44 7.31 11.43
C TYR A 7 -26.29 7.42 9.91
N THR A 8 -27.11 8.28 9.26
CA THR A 8 -27.04 8.49 7.79
C THR A 8 -25.70 9.05 7.37
N PHE A 9 -25.17 10.02 8.10
CA PHE A 9 -23.84 10.58 7.82
C PHE A 9 -22.74 9.54 7.99
N SER A 10 -22.78 8.76 9.07
CA SER A 10 -21.83 7.64 9.28
C SER A 10 -21.89 6.61 8.16
N LEU A 11 -23.09 6.25 7.70
CA LEU A 11 -23.28 5.32 6.58
C LEU A 11 -22.71 5.87 5.27
N LEU A 12 -22.95 7.15 4.95
CA LEU A 12 -22.42 7.81 3.75
C LEU A 12 -20.88 7.86 3.78
N VAL A 13 -20.29 8.21 4.92
CA VAL A 13 -18.83 8.23 5.09
C VAL A 13 -18.24 6.83 4.90
N LYS A 14 -18.86 5.79 5.44
CA LYS A 14 -18.43 4.41 5.28
C LYS A 14 -18.52 3.95 3.83
N ILE A 15 -19.64 4.23 3.15
CA ILE A 15 -19.82 3.91 1.74
C ILE A 15 -18.78 4.64 0.90
N PHE A 16 -18.50 5.91 1.18
CA PHE A 16 -17.50 6.68 0.48
C PHE A 16 -16.09 6.10 0.68
N ILE A 17 -15.68 5.86 1.93
CA ILE A 17 -14.38 5.25 2.24
C ILE A 17 -14.30 3.88 1.59
N PHE A 18 -15.33 3.07 1.68
CA PHE A 18 -15.39 1.75 1.10
C PHE A 18 -15.25 1.78 -0.43
N ASN A 19 -15.97 2.68 -1.12
CA ASN A 19 -15.83 2.83 -2.57
C ASN A 19 -14.47 3.40 -2.95
N LEU A 20 -13.90 4.31 -2.17
CA LEU A 20 -12.56 4.82 -2.38
C LEU A 20 -11.52 3.69 -2.31
N PHE A 21 -11.70 2.74 -1.41
CA PHE A 21 -10.85 1.55 -1.30
C PHE A 21 -11.03 0.56 -2.45
N LEU A 22 -12.26 0.28 -2.80
CA LEU A 22 -12.59 -0.65 -3.88
C LEU A 22 -12.02 -0.21 -5.21
N PHE A 23 -12.14 1.08 -5.50
CA PHE A 23 -11.85 1.65 -6.80
C PHE A 23 -10.74 2.70 -6.74
N ALA A 24 -10.00 2.79 -5.63
CA ALA A 24 -9.06 3.87 -5.40
C ALA A 24 -8.13 4.10 -6.59
N ARG A 25 -7.59 3.02 -7.17
CA ARG A 25 -6.71 3.13 -8.32
C ARG A 25 -7.45 3.61 -9.57
N THR A 26 -8.62 3.05 -9.83
CA THR A 26 -9.46 3.40 -10.99
C THR A 26 -9.96 4.84 -10.90
N PHE A 27 -10.29 5.30 -9.68
CA PHE A 27 -10.85 6.64 -9.46
C PHE A 27 -9.81 7.74 -9.21
N THR A 28 -8.55 7.41 -8.89
CA THR A 28 -7.52 8.44 -8.73
C THR A 28 -7.25 9.23 -9.99
N GLY A 29 -7.56 8.68 -11.16
CA GLY A 29 -7.46 9.35 -12.46
C GLY A 29 -8.69 10.18 -12.85
N LEU A 30 -9.83 10.09 -12.11
CA LEU A 30 -11.02 10.88 -12.42
C LEU A 30 -10.73 12.36 -12.24
N SER A 31 -11.04 13.14 -13.27
CA SER A 31 -10.87 14.60 -13.27
C SER A 31 -12.14 15.30 -12.83
N ILE A 32 -12.03 16.16 -11.83
CA ILE A 32 -13.08 17.01 -11.30
C ILE A 32 -12.57 18.46 -11.33
N PHE A 33 -13.24 19.35 -12.04
CA PHE A 33 -12.80 20.74 -12.24
C PHE A 33 -11.36 20.88 -12.78
N GLY A 34 -10.91 19.93 -13.61
CA GLY A 34 -9.58 19.95 -14.23
C GLY A 34 -8.46 19.30 -13.39
N TYR A 35 -8.75 18.91 -12.16
CA TYR A 35 -7.79 18.22 -11.28
C TYR A 35 -8.18 16.77 -11.05
N ARG A 36 -7.20 15.87 -10.92
CA ARG A 36 -7.44 14.46 -10.61
C ARG A 36 -7.84 14.27 -9.16
N LEU A 37 -8.68 13.29 -8.88
CA LEU A 37 -9.07 12.95 -7.50
C LEU A 37 -7.87 12.64 -6.61
N GLY A 38 -6.82 12.00 -7.17
CA GLY A 38 -5.56 11.76 -6.47
C GLY A 38 -4.88 13.04 -5.98
N GLU A 39 -4.95 14.13 -6.75
CA GLU A 39 -4.37 15.44 -6.39
C GLU A 39 -5.15 16.07 -5.22
N TYR A 40 -6.49 15.99 -5.23
CA TYR A 40 -7.29 16.43 -4.09
C TYR A 40 -6.98 15.65 -2.81
N LEU A 41 -6.74 14.32 -2.93
CA LEU A 41 -6.35 13.49 -1.78
C LEU A 41 -4.99 13.92 -1.22
N ILE A 42 -4.00 14.17 -2.08
CA ILE A 42 -2.67 14.66 -1.68
C ILE A 42 -2.80 16.05 -1.04
N ALA A 43 -3.49 16.98 -1.69
CA ALA A 43 -3.69 18.33 -1.17
C ALA A 43 -4.41 18.34 0.19
N GLY A 44 -5.46 17.55 0.34
CA GLY A 44 -6.17 17.39 1.61
C GLY A 44 -5.28 16.80 2.71
N ALA A 45 -4.51 15.76 2.40
CA ALA A 45 -3.57 15.15 3.32
C ALA A 45 -2.47 16.14 3.75
N LEU A 46 -1.92 16.91 2.81
CA LEU A 46 -0.94 17.96 3.07
C LEU A 46 -1.48 19.04 4.00
N VAL A 47 -2.66 19.57 3.71
CA VAL A 47 -3.31 20.61 4.56
C VAL A 47 -3.49 20.08 5.97
N LEU A 48 -4.03 18.88 6.14
CA LEU A 48 -4.20 18.26 7.44
C LEU A 48 -2.85 18.06 8.16
N LEU A 49 -1.84 17.60 7.46
CA LEU A 49 -0.51 17.41 8.04
C LEU A 49 0.07 18.74 8.53
N ILE A 50 0.05 19.80 7.73
CA ILE A 50 0.55 21.13 8.10
C ILE A 50 -0.23 21.70 9.29
N VAL A 51 -1.56 21.64 9.25
CA VAL A 51 -2.41 22.17 10.33
C VAL A 51 -2.11 21.48 11.66
N PHE A 52 -2.01 20.16 11.67
CA PHE A 52 -1.83 19.38 12.91
C PHE A 52 -0.37 19.31 13.38
N THR A 53 0.61 19.52 12.52
CA THR A 53 2.03 19.51 12.92
C THR A 53 2.58 20.89 13.24
N LEU A 54 2.17 21.92 12.52
CA LEU A 54 2.70 23.29 12.67
C LEU A 54 1.72 24.21 13.38
N LEU A 55 0.46 24.31 12.93
CA LEU A 55 -0.46 25.35 13.41
C LEU A 55 -1.06 25.01 14.79
N ILE A 56 -1.61 23.82 14.98
CA ILE A 56 -2.26 23.44 16.25
C ILE A 56 -1.29 23.46 17.44
N PRO A 57 -0.04 22.95 17.35
CA PRO A 57 0.91 23.03 18.46
C PRO A 57 1.22 24.45 18.90
N ILE A 58 1.29 25.40 17.96
CA ILE A 58 1.53 26.83 18.27
C ILE A 58 0.38 27.41 19.09
N TYR A 59 -0.87 27.18 18.67
CA TYR A 59 -2.04 27.80 19.30
C TYR A 59 -2.51 27.08 20.58
N LYS A 60 -2.47 25.77 20.62
CA LYS A 60 -3.10 24.96 21.68
C LYS A 60 -2.13 24.12 22.50
N LYS A 61 -0.83 24.16 22.23
CA LYS A 61 0.20 23.28 22.82
C LYS A 61 -0.18 21.78 22.74
N LYS A 62 -1.03 21.41 21.78
CA LYS A 62 -1.48 20.05 21.53
C LYS A 62 -0.70 19.49 20.36
N TYR A 63 -0.10 18.34 20.55
CA TYR A 63 0.72 17.68 19.52
C TYR A 63 -0.06 16.58 18.83
N LEU A 64 0.36 16.24 17.61
CA LEU A 64 -0.16 15.09 16.87
C LEU A 64 0.04 13.83 17.72
N LEU A 65 -1.03 13.10 17.96
CA LEU A 65 -1.03 11.88 18.78
C LEU A 65 -0.46 12.08 20.22
N ASP A 66 -0.53 13.30 20.74
CA ASP A 66 0.03 13.70 22.04
C ASP A 66 1.55 13.40 22.22
N GLU A 67 2.28 13.30 21.09
CA GLU A 67 3.69 12.95 21.04
C GLU A 67 4.53 14.11 20.46
N LYS A 68 5.21 14.85 21.34
CA LYS A 68 6.10 15.95 20.92
C LYS A 68 7.21 15.49 19.99
N LYS A 69 7.81 14.31 20.25
CA LYS A 69 8.91 13.76 19.44
C LYS A 69 8.45 13.39 18.04
N LEU A 70 7.29 12.71 17.90
CA LEU A 70 6.72 12.36 16.61
C LEU A 70 6.43 13.62 15.80
N ASN A 71 5.77 14.60 16.44
CA ASN A 71 5.48 15.88 15.79
C ASN A 71 6.75 16.58 15.33
N PHE A 72 7.80 16.60 16.14
CA PHE A 72 9.10 17.18 15.79
C PHE A 72 9.70 16.53 14.55
N PHE A 73 9.73 15.20 14.44
CA PHE A 73 10.27 14.52 13.26
C PHE A 73 9.40 14.72 12.02
N LEU A 74 8.08 14.80 12.15
CA LEU A 74 7.20 15.14 11.03
C LEU A 74 7.46 16.57 10.52
N VAL A 75 7.65 17.51 11.43
CA VAL A 75 8.03 18.89 11.08
C VAL A 75 9.39 18.92 10.37
N LEU A 76 10.38 18.19 10.90
CA LEU A 76 11.68 18.09 10.25
C LEU A 76 11.60 17.47 8.85
N LEU A 77 10.74 16.48 8.65
CA LEU A 77 10.53 15.88 7.34
C LEU A 77 9.92 16.88 6.34
N ILE A 78 8.96 17.71 6.77
CA ILE A 78 8.41 18.79 5.94
C ILE A 78 9.49 19.82 5.62
N PHE A 79 10.30 20.23 6.61
CA PHE A 79 11.40 21.16 6.37
C PHE A 79 12.48 20.57 5.46
N SER A 80 12.82 19.29 5.59
CA SER A 80 13.78 18.65 4.68
C SER A 80 13.29 18.69 3.23
N PHE A 81 12.00 18.45 2.99
CA PHE A 81 11.42 18.63 1.66
C PHE A 81 11.58 20.06 1.12
N LEU A 82 11.30 21.06 1.94
CA LEU A 82 11.45 22.46 1.53
C LEU A 82 12.92 22.81 1.22
N ILE A 83 13.85 22.37 2.07
CA ILE A 83 15.28 22.59 1.89
C ILE A 83 15.79 21.90 0.63
N ILE A 84 15.43 20.64 0.41
CA ILE A 84 15.86 19.87 -0.77
C ILE A 84 15.35 20.53 -2.06
N ASN A 85 14.08 20.96 -2.09
CA ASN A 85 13.55 21.66 -3.24
C ASN A 85 14.20 23.02 -3.47
N PHE A 86 14.51 23.74 -2.41
CA PHE A 86 15.25 25.01 -2.51
C PHE A 86 16.66 24.81 -3.06
N LEU A 87 17.40 23.80 -2.58
CA LEU A 87 18.74 23.48 -3.05
C LEU A 87 18.78 23.08 -4.53
N ASN A 88 17.71 22.41 -5.01
CA ASN A 88 17.59 21.99 -6.40
C ASN A 88 16.85 23.00 -7.29
N ASN A 89 16.58 24.22 -6.82
CA ASN A 89 15.87 25.28 -7.56
C ASN A 89 14.51 24.84 -8.16
N VAL A 90 13.78 24.03 -7.42
CA VAL A 90 12.55 23.39 -7.88
C VAL A 90 11.38 24.38 -7.86
N SER A 91 10.56 24.36 -8.91
CA SER A 91 9.31 25.12 -8.96
C SER A 91 8.17 24.37 -8.25
N PHE A 92 7.61 24.95 -7.19
CA PHE A 92 6.48 24.37 -6.47
C PHE A 92 5.15 24.32 -7.27
N THR A 93 5.14 24.85 -8.48
CA THR A 93 3.98 24.77 -9.39
C THR A 93 3.98 23.48 -10.21
N ASP A 94 5.05 22.70 -10.18
CA ASP A 94 5.14 21.44 -10.89
C ASP A 94 4.39 20.33 -10.14
N GLU A 95 3.41 19.73 -10.80
CA GLU A 95 2.57 18.66 -10.23
C GLU A 95 3.38 17.40 -9.89
N PHE A 96 4.48 17.16 -10.62
CA PHE A 96 5.33 16.01 -10.42
C PHE A 96 5.96 15.96 -9.03
N ILE A 97 6.27 17.14 -8.43
CA ILE A 97 6.82 17.27 -7.08
C ILE A 97 5.90 16.64 -6.03
N TYR A 98 4.59 16.90 -6.14
CA TYR A 98 3.62 16.38 -5.19
C TYR A 98 3.41 14.87 -5.33
N LYS A 99 3.54 14.34 -6.54
CA LYS A 99 3.50 12.91 -6.79
C LYS A 99 4.71 12.21 -6.18
N THR A 100 5.91 12.71 -6.42
CA THR A 100 7.16 12.09 -5.97
C THR A 100 7.42 12.25 -4.47
N SER A 101 6.84 13.28 -3.82
CA SER A 101 6.87 13.48 -2.38
C SER A 101 5.67 12.91 -1.63
N SER A 102 4.85 12.08 -2.29
CA SER A 102 3.60 11.51 -1.70
C SER A 102 3.81 10.81 -0.36
N TYR A 103 4.98 10.20 -0.14
CA TYR A 103 5.33 9.56 1.12
C TYR A 103 5.38 10.52 2.32
N ILE A 104 5.60 11.83 2.08
CA ILE A 104 5.59 12.87 3.13
C ILE A 104 4.14 13.26 3.46
N TRP A 105 3.36 13.60 2.44
CA TRP A 105 2.00 14.11 2.62
C TRP A 105 1.02 13.05 3.09
N SER A 106 1.27 11.80 2.76
CA SER A 106 0.44 10.68 3.16
C SER A 106 0.33 10.50 4.69
N TYR A 107 1.26 11.04 5.47
CA TYR A 107 1.12 11.12 6.94
C TYR A 107 -0.13 11.93 7.38
N GLY A 108 -0.74 12.73 6.51
CA GLY A 108 -2.06 13.30 6.74
C GLY A 108 -3.14 12.26 7.01
N GLY A 109 -3.00 11.04 6.49
CA GLY A 109 -3.85 9.90 6.82
C GLY A 109 -3.87 9.57 8.32
N LEU A 110 -2.75 9.74 9.06
CA LEU A 110 -2.70 9.59 10.52
C LEU A 110 -3.69 10.54 11.21
N VAL A 111 -3.78 11.77 10.71
CA VAL A 111 -4.68 12.79 11.26
C VAL A 111 -6.13 12.35 11.08
N VAL A 112 -6.47 11.90 9.87
CA VAL A 112 -7.83 11.41 9.57
C VAL A 112 -8.18 10.24 10.45
N GLY A 113 -7.34 9.20 10.51
CA GLY A 113 -7.57 8.00 11.30
C GLY A 113 -7.68 8.29 12.80
N TYR A 114 -6.82 9.16 13.32
CA TYR A 114 -6.74 9.41 14.76
C TYR A 114 -7.80 10.38 15.28
N TYR A 115 -8.09 11.46 14.54
CA TYR A 115 -8.98 12.53 15.03
C TYR A 115 -10.38 12.49 14.43
N PHE A 116 -10.53 12.15 13.16
CA PHE A 116 -11.81 12.25 12.45
C PHE A 116 -12.59 10.94 12.42
N LEU A 117 -11.92 9.78 12.43
CA LEU A 117 -12.56 8.47 12.46
C LEU A 117 -12.58 7.87 13.87
N SER A 118 -12.82 8.72 14.90
CA SER A 118 -12.98 8.24 16.28
C SER A 118 -14.21 7.33 16.40
N ASP A 119 -14.22 6.42 17.38
CA ASP A 119 -15.32 5.45 17.57
C ASP A 119 -16.69 6.11 17.78
N LYS A 120 -16.72 7.37 18.25
CA LYS A 120 -17.96 8.15 18.36
C LYS A 120 -18.58 8.48 17.00
N LEU A 121 -17.75 8.75 15.98
CA LEU A 121 -18.18 9.08 14.63
C LEU A 121 -18.21 7.84 13.71
N PHE A 122 -17.36 6.86 13.98
CA PHE A 122 -17.18 5.67 13.15
C PHE A 122 -17.61 4.41 13.90
N LYS A 123 -18.86 4.37 14.35
CA LYS A 123 -19.43 3.17 14.96
C LYS A 123 -19.65 2.11 13.87
N ILE A 124 -19.01 0.95 14.04
CA ILE A 124 -19.13 -0.18 13.11
C ILE A 124 -20.26 -1.09 13.61
N TYR A 125 -21.23 -1.36 12.76
CA TYR A 125 -22.34 -2.27 13.02
C TYR A 125 -22.09 -3.63 12.38
N ASN A 126 -22.88 -4.65 12.75
CA ASN A 126 -22.73 -5.98 12.14
C ASN A 126 -23.02 -5.97 10.63
N GLU A 127 -23.92 -5.12 10.19
CA GLU A 127 -24.30 -4.94 8.78
C GLU A 127 -23.15 -4.41 7.94
N ASP A 128 -22.26 -3.59 8.53
CA ASP A 128 -21.09 -3.05 7.87
C ASP A 128 -20.11 -4.17 7.44
N PHE A 129 -20.10 -5.31 8.13
CA PHE A 129 -19.27 -6.46 7.74
C PHE A 129 -19.82 -7.18 6.52
N TYR A 130 -21.14 -7.34 6.41
CA TYR A 130 -21.74 -7.95 5.21
C TYR A 130 -21.41 -7.10 3.98
N LEU A 131 -21.53 -5.77 4.09
CA LEU A 131 -21.14 -4.84 3.02
C LEU A 131 -19.64 -4.93 2.71
N SER A 132 -18.78 -5.03 3.73
CA SER A 132 -17.33 -5.13 3.54
C SER A 132 -16.93 -6.43 2.85
N PHE A 133 -17.54 -7.55 3.23
CA PHE A 133 -17.29 -8.85 2.57
C PHE A 133 -17.88 -8.91 1.16
N LEU A 134 -19.05 -8.32 0.95
CA LEU A 134 -19.61 -8.14 -0.39
C LEU A 134 -18.64 -7.33 -1.27
N GLY A 135 -18.05 -6.27 -0.71
CA GLY A 135 -17.07 -5.48 -1.41
C GLY A 135 -15.81 -6.24 -1.76
N LEU A 136 -15.26 -7.03 -0.84
CA LEU A 136 -14.16 -7.94 -1.19
C LEU A 136 -14.56 -8.85 -2.35
N PHE A 137 -15.74 -9.45 -2.29
CA PHE A 137 -16.20 -10.29 -3.38
C PHE A 137 -16.33 -9.53 -4.72
N ILE A 138 -16.81 -8.29 -4.69
CA ILE A 138 -16.86 -7.42 -5.89
C ILE A 138 -15.45 -7.14 -6.42
N ILE A 139 -14.47 -6.84 -5.56
CA ILE A 139 -13.06 -6.65 -5.96
C ILE A 139 -12.54 -7.92 -6.64
N TYR A 140 -12.80 -9.07 -6.05
CA TYR A 140 -12.41 -10.36 -6.64
C TYR A 140 -13.01 -10.55 -8.03
N MET A 141 -14.31 -10.29 -8.18
CA MET A 141 -14.99 -10.43 -9.47
C MET A 141 -14.43 -9.45 -10.52
N PHE A 142 -14.22 -8.19 -10.17
CA PHE A 142 -13.63 -7.21 -11.09
C PHE A 142 -12.19 -7.54 -11.45
N SER A 143 -11.42 -8.06 -10.52
CA SER A 143 -10.03 -8.43 -10.76
C SER A 143 -9.89 -9.69 -11.62
N THR A 144 -10.91 -10.56 -11.63
CA THR A 144 -10.93 -11.81 -12.41
C THR A 144 -11.75 -11.71 -13.70
N ARG A 145 -12.85 -10.98 -13.71
CA ARG A 145 -13.78 -10.86 -14.87
C ARG A 145 -13.64 -9.56 -15.64
N GLY A 146 -13.00 -8.55 -15.03
CA GLY A 146 -13.02 -7.20 -15.56
C GLY A 146 -14.36 -6.50 -15.32
N ILE A 147 -14.51 -5.34 -15.91
CA ILE A 147 -15.71 -4.50 -15.89
C ILE A 147 -16.33 -4.59 -17.28
N SER A 148 -17.66 -4.49 -17.39
CA SER A 148 -18.34 -4.48 -18.71
C SER A 148 -17.82 -3.31 -19.56
N GLU A 149 -17.70 -3.51 -20.85
CA GLU A 149 -17.23 -2.47 -21.80
C GLU A 149 -18.02 -1.16 -21.67
N ASN A 150 -19.35 -1.23 -21.48
CA ASN A 150 -20.18 -0.04 -21.31
C ASN A 150 -19.78 0.77 -20.08
N LEU A 151 -19.49 0.10 -18.93
CA LEU A 151 -19.05 0.76 -17.72
C LEU A 151 -17.62 1.28 -17.86
N GLN A 152 -16.75 0.53 -18.54
CA GLN A 152 -15.38 0.96 -18.81
C GLN A 152 -15.38 2.22 -19.70
N ASN A 153 -16.14 2.23 -20.78
CA ASN A 153 -16.27 3.38 -21.69
C ASN A 153 -16.89 4.58 -20.95
N PHE A 154 -17.87 4.36 -20.07
CA PHE A 154 -18.41 5.43 -19.24
C PHE A 154 -17.34 6.04 -18.33
N ILE A 155 -16.53 5.23 -17.67
CA ILE A 155 -15.45 5.71 -16.79
C ILE A 155 -14.38 6.45 -17.62
N LEU A 156 -13.99 5.93 -18.79
CA LEU A 156 -12.99 6.54 -19.67
C LEU A 156 -13.39 7.93 -20.17
N ASN A 157 -14.68 8.27 -20.18
CA ASN A 157 -15.14 9.63 -20.49
C ASN A 157 -14.77 10.66 -19.40
N TYR A 158 -14.45 10.19 -18.18
CA TYR A 158 -14.16 11.04 -17.02
C TYR A 158 -12.76 10.84 -16.45
N THR A 159 -11.95 9.96 -17.04
CA THR A 159 -10.57 9.72 -16.64
C THR A 159 -9.69 9.57 -17.87
N ASP A 160 -8.51 10.14 -17.79
CA ASP A 160 -7.45 9.96 -18.80
C ASP A 160 -6.73 8.60 -18.66
N LYS A 161 -6.96 7.89 -17.56
CA LYS A 161 -6.30 6.64 -17.26
C LYS A 161 -7.19 5.69 -16.48
N PHE A 162 -7.62 4.62 -17.14
CA PHE A 162 -8.30 3.51 -16.48
C PHE A 162 -7.30 2.41 -16.15
N GLU A 163 -7.14 2.09 -14.89
CA GLU A 163 -6.31 0.97 -14.45
C GLU A 163 -7.09 0.02 -13.54
N TYR A 164 -7.00 -1.27 -13.83
CA TYR A 164 -7.51 -2.29 -12.93
C TYR A 164 -6.68 -2.35 -11.62
N PRO A 165 -7.29 -2.78 -10.49
CA PRO A 165 -6.55 -2.98 -9.24
C PRO A 165 -5.36 -3.93 -9.46
N LYS A 166 -4.17 -3.49 -9.02
CA LYS A 166 -2.97 -4.34 -8.97
C LYS A 166 -3.03 -5.28 -7.77
N GLY A 167 -2.16 -6.26 -7.69
CA GLY A 167 -2.08 -7.17 -6.56
C GLY A 167 -1.89 -6.45 -5.21
N SER A 168 -1.12 -5.37 -5.18
CA SER A 168 -0.94 -4.51 -4.01
C SER A 168 -2.23 -3.82 -3.55
N ASP A 169 -3.06 -3.33 -4.48
CA ASP A 169 -4.33 -2.68 -4.16
C ASP A 169 -5.34 -3.70 -3.60
N ILE A 170 -5.36 -4.91 -4.18
CA ILE A 170 -6.19 -6.02 -3.71
C ILE A 170 -5.79 -6.44 -2.29
N LEU A 171 -4.48 -6.57 -2.04
CA LEU A 171 -3.93 -6.88 -0.73
C LEU A 171 -4.28 -5.79 0.30
N LEU A 172 -4.16 -4.52 -0.08
CA LEU A 172 -4.54 -3.39 0.77
C LEU A 172 -6.00 -3.47 1.18
N ALA A 173 -6.91 -3.68 0.22
CA ALA A 173 -8.34 -3.81 0.48
C ALA A 173 -8.63 -4.99 1.41
N PHE A 174 -8.00 -6.14 1.17
CA PHE A 174 -8.13 -7.34 1.99
C PHE A 174 -7.70 -7.06 3.44
N ILE A 175 -6.47 -6.56 3.64
CA ILE A 175 -5.93 -6.29 4.98
C ILE A 175 -6.75 -5.22 5.70
N PHE A 176 -7.21 -4.17 5.00
CA PHE A 176 -8.03 -3.13 5.61
C PHE A 176 -9.37 -3.66 6.14
N ILE A 177 -10.06 -4.47 5.36
CA ILE A 177 -11.35 -5.04 5.77
C ILE A 177 -11.14 -6.01 6.95
N PHE A 178 -10.08 -6.83 6.91
CA PHE A 178 -9.72 -7.67 8.04
C PHE A 178 -9.33 -6.86 9.27
N TYR A 179 -8.61 -5.75 9.10
CA TYR A 179 -8.28 -4.85 10.19
C TYR A 179 -9.53 -4.30 10.89
N ILE A 180 -10.50 -3.80 10.13
CA ILE A 180 -11.78 -3.32 10.66
C ILE A 180 -12.53 -4.45 11.37
N PHE A 181 -12.56 -5.62 10.77
CA PHE A 181 -13.24 -6.79 11.33
C PHE A 181 -12.61 -7.26 12.63
N LEU A 182 -11.28 -7.38 12.69
CA LEU A 182 -10.54 -7.74 13.90
C LEU A 182 -10.68 -6.69 15.00
N ARG A 183 -10.78 -5.43 14.65
CA ARG A 183 -11.03 -4.34 15.60
C ARG A 183 -12.33 -4.53 16.37
N GLN A 184 -13.38 -5.04 15.73
CA GLN A 184 -14.68 -5.28 16.37
C GLN A 184 -14.83 -6.67 16.97
N LYS A 185 -14.43 -7.70 16.24
CA LYS A 185 -14.67 -9.11 16.64
C LYS A 185 -13.48 -9.74 17.35
N GLN A 186 -12.35 -9.01 17.42
CA GLN A 186 -11.08 -9.50 17.92
C GLN A 186 -10.64 -10.80 17.20
N PHE A 187 -9.68 -11.51 17.75
CA PHE A 187 -9.19 -12.79 17.20
C PHE A 187 -10.09 -13.95 17.62
N SER A 188 -11.35 -13.93 17.19
CA SER A 188 -12.35 -14.96 17.47
C SER A 188 -12.29 -16.12 16.47
N GLN A 189 -12.96 -17.24 16.81
CA GLN A 189 -13.12 -18.37 15.87
C GLN A 189 -13.82 -17.95 14.57
N THR A 190 -14.80 -17.05 14.64
CA THR A 190 -15.46 -16.50 13.45
C THR A 190 -14.49 -15.74 12.57
N SER A 191 -13.62 -14.92 13.18
CA SER A 191 -12.61 -14.17 12.43
C SER A 191 -11.61 -15.09 11.73
N LEU A 192 -11.21 -16.19 12.39
CA LEU A 192 -10.36 -17.21 11.79
C LEU A 192 -11.04 -17.92 10.61
N ASN A 193 -12.28 -18.33 10.77
CA ASN A 193 -13.04 -19.01 9.71
C ASN A 193 -13.18 -18.11 8.46
N ILE A 194 -13.48 -16.84 8.66
CA ILE A 194 -13.59 -15.87 7.57
C ILE A 194 -12.23 -15.63 6.92
N LEU A 195 -11.14 -15.51 7.69
CA LEU A 195 -9.78 -15.39 7.17
C LEU A 195 -9.41 -16.58 6.28
N LEU A 196 -9.73 -17.82 6.71
CA LEU A 196 -9.45 -19.02 5.93
C LEU A 196 -10.22 -19.04 4.60
N ILE A 197 -11.52 -18.72 4.63
CA ILE A 197 -12.38 -18.72 3.43
C ILE A 197 -11.90 -17.65 2.43
N PHE A 198 -11.76 -16.39 2.87
CA PHE A 198 -11.34 -15.31 1.99
C PHE A 198 -9.86 -15.42 1.61
N GLY A 199 -9.01 -15.94 2.51
CA GLY A 199 -7.64 -16.25 2.21
C GLY A 199 -7.49 -17.29 1.10
N ALA A 200 -8.31 -18.34 1.14
CA ALA A 200 -8.36 -19.36 0.09
C ALA A 200 -8.86 -18.79 -1.25
N LEU A 201 -9.84 -17.89 -1.22
CA LEU A 201 -10.35 -17.22 -2.41
C LEU A 201 -9.31 -16.31 -3.05
N TYR A 202 -8.57 -15.53 -2.25
CA TYR A 202 -7.69 -14.49 -2.73
C TYR A 202 -6.27 -14.95 -3.03
N SER A 203 -5.77 -16.00 -2.39
CA SER A 203 -4.37 -16.46 -2.58
C SER A 203 -4.01 -16.77 -4.03
N PRO A 204 -4.84 -17.49 -4.84
CA PRO A 204 -4.53 -17.72 -6.25
C PRO A 204 -4.50 -16.40 -7.07
N LEU A 205 -5.46 -15.51 -6.82
CA LEU A 205 -5.52 -14.22 -7.49
C LEU A 205 -4.28 -13.36 -7.20
N LEU A 206 -3.86 -13.27 -5.94
CA LEU A 206 -2.67 -12.52 -5.55
C LEU A 206 -1.41 -13.12 -6.16
N MET A 207 -1.29 -14.47 -6.19
CA MET A 207 -0.15 -15.16 -6.77
C MET A 207 0.01 -14.83 -8.26
N VAL A 208 -1.08 -14.79 -9.02
CA VAL A 208 -1.07 -14.46 -10.44
C VAL A 208 -0.83 -12.96 -10.67
N LYS A 209 -1.51 -12.10 -9.91
CA LYS A 209 -1.41 -10.64 -10.10
C LYS A 209 -0.07 -10.04 -9.66
N SER A 210 0.49 -10.51 -8.53
CA SER A 210 1.74 -9.96 -7.97
C SER A 210 2.36 -10.91 -6.95
N ARG A 211 3.56 -11.41 -7.23
CA ARG A 211 4.32 -12.27 -6.31
C ARG A 211 4.61 -11.58 -4.98
N SER A 212 4.92 -10.28 -5.00
CA SER A 212 5.16 -9.50 -3.78
C SER A 212 3.90 -9.38 -2.92
N ALA A 213 2.75 -9.14 -3.53
CA ALA A 213 1.48 -9.11 -2.81
C ALA A 213 1.11 -10.48 -2.22
N PHE A 214 1.39 -11.57 -2.94
CA PHE A 214 1.19 -12.94 -2.43
C PHE A 214 2.09 -13.24 -1.24
N ILE A 215 3.40 -12.93 -1.32
CA ILE A 215 4.34 -13.12 -0.20
C ILE A 215 3.91 -12.26 1.00
N SER A 216 3.48 -11.03 0.78
CA SER A 216 2.96 -10.15 1.84
C SER A 216 1.67 -10.67 2.45
N PHE A 217 0.81 -11.30 1.66
CA PHE A 217 -0.38 -12.01 2.17
C PHE A 217 -0.01 -13.22 3.04
N LEU A 218 1.02 -14.00 2.64
CA LEU A 218 1.55 -15.08 3.48
C LEU A 218 2.13 -14.52 4.78
N LEU A 219 2.87 -13.41 4.72
CA LEU A 219 3.40 -12.73 5.91
C LEU A 219 2.27 -12.24 6.82
N PHE A 220 1.21 -11.65 6.26
CA PHE A 220 0.00 -11.29 7.01
C PHE A 220 -0.60 -12.52 7.73
N SER A 221 -0.74 -13.63 7.02
CA SER A 221 -1.28 -14.87 7.57
C SER A 221 -0.39 -15.43 8.69
N LEU A 222 0.92 -15.46 8.47
CA LEU A 222 1.90 -15.94 9.45
C LEU A 222 1.91 -15.08 10.72
N LEU A 223 1.78 -13.77 10.60
CA LEU A 223 1.78 -12.84 11.73
C LEU A 223 0.46 -12.87 12.52
N THR A 224 -0.66 -13.14 11.85
CA THR A 224 -1.99 -13.13 12.49
C THR A 224 -2.39 -14.49 13.06
N LEU A 225 -1.99 -15.61 12.48
CA LEU A 225 -2.37 -16.95 12.94
C LEU A 225 -2.01 -17.24 14.42
N PRO A 226 -0.81 -16.87 14.94
CA PRO A 226 -0.48 -17.09 16.35
C PRO A 226 -1.42 -16.39 17.33
N GLU A 227 -2.03 -15.26 16.93
CA GLU A 227 -2.98 -14.53 17.78
C GLU A 227 -4.31 -15.29 17.95
N PHE A 228 -4.64 -16.17 17.02
CA PHE A 228 -5.77 -17.09 17.15
C PHE A 228 -5.49 -18.33 18.00
N ARG A 229 -4.22 -18.57 18.40
CA ARG A 229 -3.78 -19.80 19.08
C ARG A 229 -4.65 -20.15 20.28
N LYS A 230 -5.02 -19.16 21.09
CA LYS A 230 -5.86 -19.38 22.28
C LYS A 230 -7.26 -19.92 21.94
N ASN A 231 -7.74 -19.65 20.73
CA ASN A 231 -9.06 -20.05 20.25
C ASN A 231 -9.02 -21.32 19.38
N ILE A 232 -7.84 -21.64 18.78
CA ILE A 232 -7.64 -22.84 17.96
C ILE A 232 -7.77 -24.12 18.80
N PHE A 233 -7.39 -24.10 20.06
CA PHE A 233 -7.54 -25.26 20.96
C PHE A 233 -8.99 -25.64 21.29
N LYS A 234 -9.97 -24.78 20.95
CA LYS A 234 -11.40 -25.08 21.04
C LYS A 234 -11.97 -25.54 19.70
N LEU A 235 -11.16 -26.28 18.90
CA LEU A 235 -11.54 -26.76 17.59
C LEU A 235 -12.85 -27.58 17.69
N ASN A 236 -13.87 -27.14 17.00
CA ASN A 236 -15.14 -27.81 16.89
C ASN A 236 -15.36 -28.32 15.45
N LYS A 237 -16.42 -29.08 15.23
CA LYS A 237 -16.78 -29.61 13.91
C LYS A 237 -16.88 -28.51 12.82
N TYR A 238 -17.29 -27.31 13.19
CA TYR A 238 -17.41 -26.17 12.25
C TYR A 238 -16.05 -25.66 11.73
N PHE A 239 -15.00 -25.78 12.53
CA PHE A 239 -13.64 -25.45 12.08
C PHE A 239 -13.16 -26.40 10.99
N TYR A 240 -13.32 -27.70 11.19
CA TYR A 240 -12.95 -28.70 10.17
C TYR A 240 -13.76 -28.53 8.88
N SER A 241 -15.08 -28.27 9.00
CA SER A 241 -15.92 -27.96 7.84
C SER A 241 -15.42 -26.68 7.11
N THR A 242 -14.94 -25.67 7.85
CA THR A 242 -14.38 -24.46 7.26
C THR A 242 -13.07 -24.75 6.50
N ILE A 243 -12.19 -25.61 7.02
CA ILE A 243 -10.96 -26.01 6.32
C ILE A 243 -11.31 -26.72 5.01
N ILE A 244 -12.24 -27.68 5.04
CA ILE A 244 -12.67 -28.39 3.83
C ILE A 244 -13.26 -27.41 2.81
N LEU A 245 -14.14 -26.51 3.25
CA LEU A 245 -14.73 -25.47 2.40
C LEU A 245 -13.64 -24.56 1.81
N SER A 246 -12.65 -24.15 2.61
CA SER A 246 -11.54 -23.33 2.16
C SER A 246 -10.69 -24.01 1.10
N LEU A 247 -10.43 -25.33 1.24
CA LEU A 247 -9.72 -26.10 0.22
C LEU A 247 -10.54 -26.15 -1.09
N VAL A 248 -11.84 -26.40 -1.02
CA VAL A 248 -12.71 -26.39 -2.20
C VAL A 248 -12.69 -25.02 -2.87
N ILE A 249 -12.83 -23.94 -2.09
CA ILE A 249 -12.77 -22.56 -2.62
C ILE A 249 -11.41 -22.26 -3.24
N PHE A 250 -10.32 -22.70 -2.63
CA PHE A 250 -8.98 -22.52 -3.17
C PHE A 250 -8.83 -23.18 -4.56
N PHE A 251 -9.25 -24.43 -4.72
CA PHE A 251 -9.21 -25.13 -5.99
C PHE A 251 -10.13 -24.49 -7.04
N LEU A 252 -11.34 -24.09 -6.66
CA LEU A 252 -12.25 -23.39 -7.57
C LEU A 252 -11.69 -22.03 -8.00
N SER A 253 -11.14 -21.26 -7.05
CA SER A 253 -10.48 -19.98 -7.36
C SER A 253 -9.27 -20.16 -8.26
N THR A 254 -8.42 -21.16 -7.99
CA THR A 254 -7.26 -21.46 -8.84
C THR A 254 -7.69 -21.78 -10.26
N SER A 255 -8.64 -22.70 -10.42
CA SER A 255 -9.18 -23.05 -11.73
C SER A 255 -9.77 -21.83 -12.46
N TRP A 256 -10.49 -20.97 -11.74
CA TRP A 256 -11.11 -19.78 -12.28
C TRP A 256 -10.11 -18.70 -12.72
N VAL A 257 -9.07 -18.46 -11.93
CA VAL A 257 -8.03 -17.47 -12.23
C VAL A 257 -7.14 -17.94 -13.37
N VAL A 258 -6.68 -19.20 -13.34
CA VAL A 258 -5.78 -19.78 -14.35
C VAL A 258 -6.47 -19.92 -15.70
N SER A 259 -7.75 -20.33 -15.75
CA SER A 259 -8.49 -20.47 -17.02
C SER A 259 -8.57 -19.16 -17.82
N ARG A 260 -8.35 -18.02 -17.19
CA ARG A 260 -8.40 -16.70 -17.81
C ARG A 260 -7.04 -16.21 -18.30
N ASP A 261 -5.98 -16.48 -17.57
CA ASP A 261 -4.62 -16.17 -18.05
C ASP A 261 -4.31 -16.88 -19.38
N ILE A 262 -4.84 -18.09 -19.57
CA ILE A 262 -4.69 -18.82 -20.82
C ILE A 262 -5.47 -18.15 -21.98
N GLN A 263 -6.60 -17.50 -21.72
CA GLN A 263 -7.38 -16.81 -22.76
C GLN A 263 -6.86 -15.41 -23.11
N ILE A 264 -6.18 -14.74 -22.18
CA ILE A 264 -5.52 -13.46 -22.40
C ILE A 264 -4.21 -13.64 -23.18
N ASP A 265 -3.59 -14.85 -23.07
CA ASP A 265 -2.28 -15.15 -23.64
C ASP A 265 -2.27 -15.34 -25.16
N ASP A 266 -3.39 -15.57 -25.82
CA ASP A 266 -3.39 -15.74 -27.29
C ASP A 266 -3.17 -14.42 -28.05
N ASP A 267 -3.59 -13.26 -27.51
CA ASP A 267 -3.33 -11.95 -28.13
C ASP A 267 -2.20 -11.16 -27.45
N ILE A 268 -2.07 -11.26 -26.12
CA ILE A 268 -1.02 -10.58 -25.33
C ILE A 268 0.26 -11.47 -25.26
N GLY A 269 0.13 -12.78 -25.46
CA GLY A 269 1.21 -13.76 -25.39
C GLY A 269 2.32 -13.50 -26.38
N ASN A 270 2.02 -12.97 -27.55
CA ASN A 270 3.01 -12.58 -28.55
C ASN A 270 3.74 -11.30 -28.15
N ASP A 271 3.04 -10.31 -27.59
CA ASP A 271 3.65 -9.06 -27.12
C ASP A 271 4.42 -9.25 -25.81
N LEU A 272 3.93 -10.10 -24.90
CA LEU A 272 4.62 -10.44 -23.67
C LEU A 272 5.84 -11.36 -23.94
N LYS A 273 5.74 -12.33 -24.84
CA LYS A 273 6.87 -13.11 -25.34
C LYS A 273 7.91 -12.23 -26.01
N PHE A 274 7.49 -11.29 -26.83
CA PHE A 274 8.37 -10.33 -27.48
C PHE A 274 9.02 -9.38 -26.45
N ALA A 275 8.28 -8.91 -25.46
CA ALA A 275 8.80 -8.08 -24.38
C ALA A 275 9.73 -8.84 -23.44
N ILE A 276 9.44 -10.09 -23.15
CA ILE A 276 10.31 -10.97 -22.38
C ILE A 276 11.56 -11.32 -23.21
N THR A 277 11.42 -11.69 -24.47
CA THR A 277 12.53 -12.02 -25.37
C THR A 277 13.36 -10.79 -25.73
N SER A 278 12.81 -9.63 -25.97
CA SER A 278 13.59 -8.41 -26.23
C SER A 278 14.34 -7.90 -25.01
N ARG A 279 13.76 -8.03 -23.81
CA ARG A 279 14.47 -7.79 -22.54
C ARG A 279 15.53 -8.85 -22.21
N TYR A 280 15.34 -10.08 -22.69
CA TYR A 280 16.34 -11.15 -22.60
C TYR A 280 17.44 -11.01 -23.66
N SER A 281 17.16 -10.53 -24.86
CA SER A 281 18.17 -10.46 -25.93
C SER A 281 19.25 -9.41 -25.69
N THR A 282 18.94 -8.30 -25.02
CA THR A 282 19.96 -7.30 -24.61
C THR A 282 20.86 -7.77 -23.46
N ILE A 283 20.44 -8.82 -22.73
CA ILE A 283 21.23 -9.43 -21.65
C ILE A 283 21.90 -10.74 -22.13
N ASN A 284 21.40 -11.34 -23.22
CA ASN A 284 21.59 -12.76 -23.54
C ASN A 284 22.63 -13.09 -24.62
N ASP A 285 23.39 -12.15 -25.14
CA ASP A 285 24.52 -12.53 -25.99
C ASP A 285 25.59 -13.36 -25.24
N ASN A 286 25.49 -13.43 -23.89
CA ASN A 286 26.40 -14.19 -23.04
C ASN A 286 25.77 -15.34 -22.21
N VAL A 287 24.48 -15.64 -22.33
CA VAL A 287 23.77 -16.53 -21.38
C VAL A 287 23.60 -17.97 -21.87
N TYR A 288 23.91 -18.29 -23.14
CA TYR A 288 23.75 -19.64 -23.67
C TYR A 288 24.69 -20.69 -23.04
N GLU A 289 25.71 -20.29 -22.29
CA GLU A 289 26.63 -21.25 -21.61
C GLU A 289 26.28 -21.55 -20.13
N LYS A 290 25.22 -20.97 -19.57
CA LYS A 290 24.97 -21.07 -18.11
C LYS A 290 23.63 -21.73 -17.73
N GLU A 291 23.32 -22.90 -18.27
CA GLU A 291 22.19 -23.72 -17.79
C GLU A 291 22.28 -24.12 -16.31
N VAL A 292 23.45 -24.08 -15.72
CA VAL A 292 23.71 -24.41 -14.30
C VAL A 292 23.28 -23.25 -13.35
N LEU A 293 23.10 -22.06 -13.86
CA LEU A 293 22.74 -20.88 -13.05
C LEU A 293 21.23 -20.74 -12.73
N LYS A 294 20.37 -21.53 -13.35
CA LYS A 294 18.92 -21.53 -13.11
C LYS A 294 18.51 -21.90 -11.66
N LEU A 295 19.43 -22.46 -10.89
CA LEU A 295 19.21 -22.79 -9.46
C LEU A 295 19.66 -21.70 -8.47
N LYS A 296 20.37 -20.66 -8.92
CA LYS A 296 20.80 -19.56 -8.04
C LYS A 296 19.84 -18.40 -8.17
N LEU A 297 19.00 -18.18 -7.16
CA LEU A 297 18.08 -17.05 -7.09
C LEU A 297 18.84 -15.71 -7.22
N PHE A 298 20.05 -15.63 -6.65
CA PHE A 298 20.96 -14.50 -6.73
C PHE A 298 22.38 -14.96 -7.05
N TYR A 299 23.11 -14.15 -7.82
CA TYR A 299 24.53 -14.33 -8.07
C TYR A 299 25.25 -12.98 -8.12
N PHE A 300 26.57 -13.02 -7.93
CA PHE A 300 27.42 -11.83 -7.87
C PHE A 300 28.42 -11.88 -9.04
N GLU A 301 28.46 -10.82 -9.85
CA GLU A 301 29.32 -10.71 -11.03
C GLU A 301 29.75 -9.23 -11.19
N ASP A 302 31.03 -8.99 -11.46
CA ASP A 302 31.63 -7.67 -11.68
C ASP A 302 31.25 -6.62 -10.60
N GLY A 303 31.21 -7.03 -9.35
CA GLY A 303 30.87 -6.14 -8.24
C GLY A 303 29.37 -5.84 -8.10
N ARG A 304 28.50 -6.49 -8.89
CA ARG A 304 27.05 -6.29 -8.89
C ARG A 304 26.29 -7.55 -8.51
N ILE A 305 25.12 -7.37 -7.91
CA ILE A 305 24.18 -8.45 -7.59
C ILE A 305 23.18 -8.58 -8.74
N PHE A 306 23.01 -9.79 -9.21
CA PHE A 306 22.06 -10.18 -10.25
C PHE A 306 21.07 -11.20 -9.72
N SER A 307 19.93 -11.35 -10.40
CA SER A 307 18.95 -12.40 -10.15
C SER A 307 18.62 -13.15 -11.44
N SER A 308 18.34 -14.46 -11.31
CA SER A 308 17.80 -15.25 -12.41
C SER A 308 16.34 -14.91 -12.76
N ASP A 309 15.61 -14.20 -11.87
CA ASP A 309 14.30 -13.65 -12.17
C ASP A 309 14.45 -12.28 -12.87
N GLY A 310 14.02 -12.19 -14.12
CA GLY A 310 14.23 -11.00 -14.95
C GLY A 310 13.61 -9.71 -14.33
N ASN A 311 12.46 -9.81 -13.69
CA ASN A 311 11.79 -8.66 -13.05
C ASN A 311 12.56 -8.20 -11.80
N LEU A 312 13.03 -9.15 -10.99
CA LEU A 312 13.83 -8.84 -9.81
C LEU A 312 15.21 -8.34 -10.24
N ASN A 313 15.82 -8.94 -11.27
CA ASN A 313 17.10 -8.48 -11.80
C ASN A 313 17.04 -7.03 -12.30
N TRP A 314 16.03 -6.70 -13.10
CA TRP A 314 15.81 -5.33 -13.57
C TRP A 314 15.74 -4.32 -12.40
N ARG A 315 15.01 -4.64 -11.32
CA ARG A 315 14.95 -3.80 -10.11
C ARG A 315 16.28 -3.71 -9.39
N LEU A 316 17.00 -4.81 -9.24
CA LEU A 316 18.32 -4.84 -8.60
C LEU A 316 19.31 -3.94 -9.34
N GLN A 317 19.29 -3.93 -10.68
CA GLN A 317 20.14 -3.06 -11.45
C GLN A 317 19.80 -1.57 -11.19
N ILE A 318 18.51 -1.20 -11.20
CA ILE A 318 18.08 0.17 -10.87
C ILE A 318 18.56 0.58 -9.48
N TRP A 319 18.35 -0.27 -8.47
CA TRP A 319 18.72 0.08 -7.09
C TRP A 319 20.23 0.22 -6.90
N GLN A 320 21.02 -0.58 -7.58
CA GLN A 320 22.49 -0.47 -7.55
C GLN A 320 22.97 0.80 -8.27
N ASP A 321 22.38 1.13 -9.43
CA ASP A 321 22.72 2.34 -10.15
C ASP A 321 22.36 3.60 -9.35
N ILE A 322 21.21 3.63 -8.64
CA ILE A 322 20.86 4.73 -7.74
C ILE A 322 21.98 4.99 -6.73
N PHE A 323 22.53 3.94 -6.10
CA PHE A 323 23.64 4.11 -5.14
C PHE A 323 24.91 4.62 -5.81
N THR A 324 25.26 4.09 -6.97
CA THR A 324 26.47 4.50 -7.71
C THR A 324 26.35 5.95 -8.16
N ASP A 325 25.24 6.30 -8.83
CA ASP A 325 25.01 7.66 -9.35
C ASP A 325 24.98 8.69 -8.22
N MET A 326 24.31 8.36 -7.10
CA MET A 326 24.25 9.27 -5.93
C MET A 326 25.62 9.46 -5.27
N ALA A 327 26.45 8.41 -5.23
CA ALA A 327 27.80 8.50 -4.68
C ALA A 327 28.71 9.36 -5.57
N GLU A 328 28.67 9.15 -6.89
CA GLU A 328 29.43 9.91 -7.87
C GLU A 328 29.01 11.39 -7.93
N ALA A 329 27.71 11.67 -7.84
CA ALA A 329 27.17 13.02 -7.84
C ALA A 329 27.24 13.73 -6.48
N ASN A 330 27.74 13.08 -5.42
CA ASN A 330 27.74 13.57 -4.02
C ASN A 330 26.35 13.92 -3.48
N ASN A 331 25.29 13.28 -3.99
CA ASN A 331 23.90 13.53 -3.61
C ASN A 331 23.36 12.57 -2.53
N LEU A 332 24.22 11.75 -1.91
CA LEU A 332 23.80 10.76 -0.90
C LEU A 332 23.04 11.37 0.30
N LEU A 333 23.38 12.59 0.71
CA LEU A 333 22.79 13.21 1.89
C LEU A 333 21.38 13.77 1.61
N PHE A 334 21.18 14.45 0.48
CA PHE A 334 19.95 15.19 0.16
C PHE A 334 19.15 14.62 -1.01
N GLY A 335 19.69 13.62 -1.71
CA GLY A 335 19.03 13.03 -2.88
C GLY A 335 19.04 13.95 -4.10
N TYR A 336 18.30 13.54 -5.14
CA TYR A 336 18.14 14.30 -6.39
C TYR A 336 17.00 15.33 -6.35
N GLY A 337 16.23 15.37 -5.25
CA GLY A 337 15.03 16.21 -5.18
C GLY A 337 13.81 15.56 -5.85
N TYR A 338 12.77 16.37 -6.05
CA TYR A 338 11.44 15.85 -6.35
C TYR A 338 10.92 16.20 -7.75
N GLN A 339 11.63 17.03 -8.49
CA GLN A 339 11.16 17.54 -9.79
C GLN A 339 11.51 16.61 -10.94
N ASP A 340 12.75 16.19 -11.06
CA ASP A 340 13.25 15.51 -12.24
C ASP A 340 13.15 13.99 -12.15
N ILE A 341 13.25 13.31 -13.30
CA ILE A 341 13.42 11.87 -13.35
C ILE A 341 14.77 11.54 -12.72
N ILE A 342 14.83 10.49 -11.91
CA ILE A 342 16.07 10.04 -11.28
C ILE A 342 17.03 9.55 -12.38
N PRO A 343 18.34 9.95 -12.39
CA PRO A 343 19.29 9.59 -13.44
C PRO A 343 19.30 8.09 -13.75
N ALA A 344 19.30 7.24 -12.73
CA ALA A 344 19.21 5.78 -12.90
C ALA A 344 17.95 5.31 -13.64
N MET A 345 16.91 6.12 -13.75
CA MET A 345 15.67 5.83 -14.49
C MET A 345 15.59 6.53 -15.84
N ASP A 346 16.46 7.52 -16.10
CA ASP A 346 16.45 8.35 -17.31
C ASP A 346 17.15 7.62 -18.49
N SER A 347 16.54 6.51 -18.93
CA SER A 347 16.98 5.79 -20.12
C SER A 347 15.83 5.04 -20.79
N ASP A 348 15.81 5.00 -22.11
CA ASP A 348 14.79 4.31 -22.92
C ASP A 348 14.61 2.84 -22.53
N GLN A 349 15.69 2.18 -22.10
CA GLN A 349 15.65 0.78 -21.66
C GLN A 349 14.88 0.58 -20.34
N ARG A 350 14.61 1.64 -19.59
CA ARG A 350 13.99 1.60 -18.25
C ARG A 350 12.57 2.13 -18.22
N TYR A 351 12.16 2.90 -19.20
CA TYR A 351 10.81 3.48 -19.26
C TYR A 351 9.69 2.45 -19.43
N GLY A 352 10.01 1.22 -19.77
CA GLY A 352 9.01 0.17 -20.05
C GLY A 352 8.43 0.31 -21.45
N GLN A 353 7.44 -0.54 -21.77
CA GLN A 353 6.83 -0.56 -23.10
C GLN A 353 6.00 0.68 -23.43
N ASP A 354 5.42 1.29 -22.40
CA ASP A 354 4.59 2.50 -22.50
C ASP A 354 5.39 3.82 -22.39
N GLY A 355 6.70 3.72 -22.23
CA GLY A 355 7.56 4.90 -22.05
C GLY A 355 7.31 5.71 -20.78
N GLN A 356 6.47 5.21 -19.85
CA GLN A 356 6.01 5.97 -18.68
C GLN A 356 6.52 5.45 -17.33
N ASN A 357 7.40 4.45 -17.34
CA ASN A 357 7.89 3.84 -16.10
C ASN A 357 9.06 4.64 -15.51
N ILE A 358 8.74 5.63 -14.70
CA ILE A 358 9.69 6.52 -14.03
C ILE A 358 9.94 6.15 -12.56
N ASN A 359 9.32 5.06 -12.07
CA ASN A 359 9.33 4.66 -10.66
C ASN A 359 10.44 3.65 -10.37
N VAL A 360 11.06 3.76 -9.21
CA VAL A 360 12.16 2.88 -8.77
C VAL A 360 11.70 1.54 -8.21
N HIS A 361 10.39 1.31 -8.11
CA HIS A 361 9.75 0.07 -7.64
C HIS A 361 10.20 -0.43 -6.26
N ASN A 362 10.60 0.50 -5.38
CA ASN A 362 10.96 0.22 -3.99
C ASN A 362 10.81 1.49 -3.16
N TYR A 363 10.01 1.42 -2.12
CA TYR A 363 9.71 2.56 -1.26
C TYR A 363 10.95 3.17 -0.60
N LEU A 364 11.88 2.34 -0.11
CA LEU A 364 13.10 2.85 0.52
C LEU A 364 14.03 3.51 -0.50
N MET A 365 14.17 2.91 -1.68
CA MET A 365 14.96 3.49 -2.77
C MET A 365 14.35 4.78 -3.29
N HIS A 366 13.02 4.86 -3.31
CA HIS A 366 12.32 6.09 -3.64
C HIS A 366 12.63 7.22 -2.66
N ILE A 367 12.53 6.96 -1.35
CA ILE A 367 12.88 7.95 -0.32
C ILE A 367 14.35 8.34 -0.42
N LEU A 368 15.24 7.35 -0.61
CA LEU A 368 16.69 7.58 -0.71
C LEU A 368 17.02 8.45 -1.91
N SER A 369 16.56 8.09 -3.09
CA SER A 369 16.86 8.81 -4.33
C SER A 369 16.29 10.24 -4.32
N ARG A 370 15.11 10.43 -3.73
CA ARG A 370 14.45 11.75 -3.68
C ARG A 370 14.98 12.66 -2.58
N GLY A 371 15.12 12.13 -1.37
CA GLY A 371 15.41 12.91 -0.17
C GLY A 371 16.70 12.52 0.56
N GLY A 372 17.50 11.63 -0.02
CA GLY A 372 18.78 11.18 0.53
C GLY A 372 18.69 10.46 1.85
N LEU A 373 19.84 10.25 2.46
CA LEU A 373 19.98 9.64 3.79
C LEU A 373 19.26 10.43 4.88
N LEU A 374 19.12 11.76 4.71
CA LEU A 374 18.37 12.61 5.63
C LEU A 374 16.90 12.17 5.71
N SER A 375 16.23 12.02 4.57
CA SER A 375 14.83 11.61 4.53
C SER A 375 14.63 10.17 5.00
N ILE A 376 15.55 9.26 4.66
CA ILE A 376 15.55 7.88 5.20
C ILE A 376 15.61 7.89 6.73
N PHE A 377 16.54 8.66 7.31
CA PHE A 377 16.69 8.77 8.76
C PHE A 377 15.42 9.32 9.41
N LEU A 378 14.84 10.39 8.88
CA LEU A 378 13.62 11.00 9.41
C LEU A 378 12.42 10.04 9.32
N CYS A 379 12.23 9.36 8.19
CA CYS A 379 11.20 8.34 8.04
C CYS A 379 11.40 7.18 9.01
N PHE A 380 12.63 6.68 9.15
CA PHE A 380 12.95 5.63 10.11
C PHE A 380 12.61 6.04 11.55
N MET A 381 12.95 7.28 11.96
CA MET A 381 12.62 7.80 13.29
C MET A 381 11.10 7.90 13.50
N ILE A 382 10.35 8.32 12.49
CA ILE A 382 8.88 8.38 12.55
C ILE A 382 8.30 6.96 12.73
N TYR A 383 8.71 5.99 11.90
CA TYR A 383 8.27 4.60 12.02
C TYR A 383 8.67 3.97 13.35
N TYR A 384 9.89 4.23 13.83
CA TYR A 384 10.36 3.76 15.15
C TYR A 384 9.49 4.31 16.29
N LEU A 385 9.16 5.61 16.28
CA LEU A 385 8.31 6.21 17.30
C LEU A 385 6.87 5.68 17.24
N LEU A 386 6.33 5.48 16.05
CA LEU A 386 5.04 4.82 15.85
C LEU A 386 5.08 3.40 16.41
N PHE A 387 6.08 2.60 16.04
CA PHE A 387 6.24 1.23 16.50
C PHE A 387 6.38 1.15 18.03
N LYS A 388 7.23 2.00 18.62
CA LYS A 388 7.40 2.09 20.07
C LYS A 388 6.09 2.39 20.79
N ARG A 389 5.24 3.23 20.21
CA ARG A 389 3.92 3.55 20.76
C ARG A 389 2.99 2.34 20.73
N PHE A 390 3.06 1.53 19.69
CA PHE A 390 2.29 0.29 19.59
C PHE A 390 2.75 -0.77 20.59
N GLN A 391 4.04 -0.91 20.85
CA GLN A 391 4.57 -1.87 21.83
C GLN A 391 4.07 -1.63 23.27
N SER A 392 3.69 -0.40 23.59
CA SER A 392 3.22 -0.05 24.94
C SER A 392 1.80 -0.54 25.25
N ASN A 393 1.08 -1.10 24.26
CA ASN A 393 -0.31 -1.59 24.41
C ASN A 393 -0.52 -2.87 23.56
N TYR A 394 -0.99 -3.94 24.19
CA TYR A 394 -1.15 -5.26 23.57
C TYR A 394 -2.06 -5.22 22.34
N ILE A 395 -3.25 -4.64 22.46
CA ILE A 395 -4.23 -4.60 21.36
C ILE A 395 -3.69 -3.79 20.18
N THR A 396 -3.05 -2.67 20.47
CA THR A 396 -2.49 -1.80 19.43
C THR A 396 -1.33 -2.48 18.71
N ARG A 397 -0.51 -3.25 19.42
CA ARG A 397 0.56 -4.06 18.82
C ARG A 397 0.01 -5.04 17.78
N ASP A 398 -1.07 -5.75 18.11
CA ASP A 398 -1.65 -6.76 17.23
C ASP A 398 -2.16 -6.12 15.92
N TYR A 399 -2.75 -4.94 15.97
CA TYR A 399 -3.13 -4.20 14.78
C TYR A 399 -1.93 -3.76 13.93
N MET A 400 -0.81 -3.38 14.58
CA MET A 400 0.41 -3.03 13.84
C MET A 400 0.97 -4.22 13.07
N LEU A 401 0.88 -5.43 13.62
CA LEU A 401 1.30 -6.65 12.92
C LEU A 401 0.52 -6.89 11.62
N ILE A 402 -0.73 -6.44 11.55
CA ILE A 402 -1.54 -6.51 10.33
C ILE A 402 -1.04 -5.52 9.28
N ILE A 403 -0.55 -4.36 9.71
CA ILE A 403 -0.08 -3.29 8.80
C ILE A 403 1.32 -3.60 8.24
N ILE A 404 2.18 -4.29 8.99
CA ILE A 404 3.55 -4.63 8.57
C ILE A 404 3.60 -5.30 7.18
N PRO A 405 2.72 -6.24 6.82
CA PRO A 405 2.72 -6.82 5.48
C PRO A 405 2.53 -5.81 4.35
N LEU A 406 1.76 -4.75 4.56
CA LEU A 406 1.57 -3.70 3.55
C LEU A 406 2.84 -2.86 3.35
N LEU A 407 3.54 -2.54 4.44
CA LEU A 407 4.84 -1.88 4.36
C LEU A 407 5.88 -2.79 3.70
N PHE A 408 5.86 -4.09 4.02
CA PHE A 408 6.74 -5.06 3.37
C PHE A 408 6.47 -5.15 1.86
N ASN A 409 5.20 -5.20 1.44
CA ASN A 409 4.84 -5.20 0.03
C ASN A 409 5.43 -3.98 -0.71
N SER A 410 5.47 -2.82 -0.05
CA SER A 410 5.98 -1.58 -0.65
C SER A 410 7.49 -1.59 -0.93
N LEU A 411 8.23 -2.56 -0.39
CA LEU A 411 9.65 -2.76 -0.73
C LEU A 411 9.83 -3.37 -2.14
N PHE A 412 8.77 -3.95 -2.70
CA PHE A 412 8.81 -4.64 -3.99
C PHE A 412 7.79 -4.10 -5.00
N ASP A 413 7.05 -3.06 -4.66
CA ASP A 413 6.00 -2.48 -5.50
C ASP A 413 5.98 -0.95 -5.32
N PRO A 414 5.78 -0.15 -6.40
CA PRO A 414 5.72 1.31 -6.30
C PRO A 414 4.41 1.82 -5.68
N SER A 415 3.68 0.97 -4.96
CA SER A 415 2.37 1.30 -4.38
C SER A 415 2.40 2.51 -3.45
N MET A 416 3.50 2.73 -2.70
CA MET A 416 3.67 3.91 -1.83
C MET A 416 3.90 5.23 -2.59
N GLU A 417 4.15 5.16 -3.89
CA GLU A 417 4.26 6.34 -4.77
C GLU A 417 2.89 6.81 -5.28
N ASN A 418 1.85 5.99 -5.10
CA ASN A 418 0.47 6.34 -5.43
C ASN A 418 -0.22 6.98 -4.23
N ALA A 419 -0.98 8.06 -4.46
CA ALA A 419 -1.60 8.83 -3.39
C ALA A 419 -2.49 8.00 -2.45
N HIS A 420 -3.30 7.11 -3.00
CA HIS A 420 -4.30 6.35 -2.24
C HIS A 420 -3.67 5.32 -1.29
N TYR A 421 -2.66 4.59 -1.72
CA TYR A 421 -2.10 3.47 -0.96
C TYR A 421 -1.48 3.91 0.38
N PRO A 422 -0.52 4.86 0.43
CA PRO A 422 0.09 5.28 1.68
C PRO A 422 -0.88 6.06 2.59
N ILE A 423 -1.79 6.87 2.04
CA ILE A 423 -2.80 7.58 2.84
C ILE A 423 -3.65 6.58 3.62
N ILE A 424 -4.03 5.48 3.01
CA ILE A 424 -4.83 4.42 3.62
C ILE A 424 -4.04 3.69 4.72
N ILE A 425 -2.78 3.36 4.50
CA ILE A 425 -1.91 2.76 5.52
C ILE A 425 -1.83 3.67 6.73
N PHE A 426 -1.53 4.95 6.54
CA PHE A 426 -1.44 5.89 7.65
C PHE A 426 -2.79 6.16 8.33
N LEU A 427 -3.90 6.11 7.59
CA LEU A 427 -5.24 6.14 8.15
C LEU A 427 -5.47 4.94 9.08
N MET A 428 -5.12 3.72 8.67
CA MET A 428 -5.22 2.53 9.53
C MET A 428 -4.34 2.64 10.77
N ILE A 429 -3.11 3.14 10.63
CA ILE A 429 -2.22 3.41 11.76
C ILE A 429 -2.87 4.42 12.71
N GLY A 430 -3.44 5.51 12.19
CA GLY A 430 -4.16 6.51 12.97
C GLY A 430 -5.35 5.93 13.74
N LEU A 431 -6.16 5.10 13.08
CA LEU A 431 -7.27 4.37 13.71
C LEU A 431 -6.78 3.44 14.83
N ALA A 432 -5.70 2.70 14.61
CA ALA A 432 -5.12 1.80 15.61
C ALA A 432 -4.64 2.56 16.85
N LEU A 433 -4.05 3.73 16.67
CA LEU A 433 -3.58 4.59 17.76
C LEU A 433 -4.74 5.19 18.57
N ASN A 434 -5.88 5.44 17.94
CA ASN A 434 -7.07 6.00 18.61
C ASN A 434 -7.69 5.02 19.61
N ASN A 435 -7.67 3.72 19.36
CA ASN A 435 -8.19 2.69 20.29
C ASN A 435 -7.63 2.80 21.73
N ARG A 436 -6.45 3.40 21.88
CA ARG A 436 -5.82 3.61 23.19
C ARG A 436 -6.59 4.55 24.11
N ILE A 437 -7.32 5.53 23.54
CA ILE A 437 -8.05 6.54 24.33
C ILE A 437 -9.29 5.93 24.97
N ILE A 438 -9.95 5.00 24.30
CA ILE A 438 -11.22 4.41 24.76
C ILE A 438 -10.98 3.48 25.93
N GLN A 439 -9.96 2.62 25.88
CA GLN A 439 -9.64 1.72 26.99
C GLN A 439 -9.18 2.46 28.26
N LYS A 440 -8.56 3.65 28.12
CA LYS A 440 -8.26 4.50 29.29
C LYS A 440 -9.50 5.20 29.86
N GLY A 441 -10.49 5.49 29.03
CA GLY A 441 -11.75 6.13 29.45
C GLY A 441 -12.71 5.19 30.15
N GLU A 442 -12.80 3.92 29.74
CA GLU A 442 -13.66 2.93 30.37
C GLU A 442 -13.14 2.43 31.72
N ASN A 443 -11.83 2.46 31.96
CA ASN A 443 -11.22 2.16 33.26
C ASN A 443 -11.34 3.32 34.29
N ILE A 444 -11.94 4.44 33.91
CA ILE A 444 -12.22 5.58 34.82
C ILE A 444 -13.69 5.56 35.29
N ILE A 445 -14.52 4.67 34.74
CA ILE A 445 -15.98 4.56 35.08
C ILE A 445 -16.31 3.22 35.76
N LEU A 446 -15.32 2.41 36.11
CA LEU A 446 -15.44 1.30 37.05
C LEU A 446 -14.62 1.60 38.31
#